data_d0ffa3f647aa16fb597a896bf5dd466b
#
_entry.id   d0ffa3f647aa16fb597a896bf5dd466b
#
_cell.length_a   1.000
_cell.length_b   1.000
_cell.length_c   1.000
_cell.angle_alpha   90.00
_cell.angle_beta   90.00
_cell.angle_gamma   90.00
#
_symmetry.space_group_name_H-M   'P 1'
#
loop_
_entity.id
_entity.type
_entity.pdbx_description
1 polymer ?
#
loop_
_entity_poly.entity_id
_entity_poly.type
_entity_poly.pdbx_seq_one_letter_code
_entity_poly.pdbx_strand_id
1 'polypeptide(L)'
;TDEAIKKKSHRLSIESIKPESLQKGDAESLPFKDNMFDLTYSWGVIHHSPDTEKCLSEIIRVTKPGGEIKIMVYNRRSVAALWVWIRFCLLKGKFWKNIKYAISNFVESPGTKAFTKKEIQSMFNDNDNVRLDKISTVTTWCDRATNSKSILVKLIHKILIAISGRDRAGWFMLINARKL
;
A
#
# COMPACT_ATOMS: atom_id res chain seq x y z
N THR A 1 7.61 -13.43 -9.06
CA THR A 1 7.78 -14.89 -9.24
C THR A 1 7.18 -15.34 -10.57
N ASP A 2 7.66 -16.47 -11.13
CA ASP A 2 7.17 -16.97 -12.41
C ASP A 2 5.69 -17.37 -12.34
N GLU A 3 5.23 -17.83 -11.18
CA GLU A 3 3.82 -18.12 -10.94
C GLU A 3 2.95 -16.85 -11.02
N ALA A 4 3.43 -15.71 -10.51
CA ALA A 4 2.72 -14.43 -10.62
C ALA A 4 2.60 -13.98 -12.08
N ILE A 5 3.66 -14.17 -12.88
CA ILE A 5 3.63 -13.89 -14.32
C ILE A 5 2.59 -14.77 -15.03
N LYS A 6 2.58 -16.08 -14.78
CA LYS A 6 1.58 -17.01 -15.34
C LYS A 6 0.15 -16.60 -15.01
N LYS A 7 -0.14 -16.32 -13.74
CA LYS A 7 -1.46 -15.86 -13.29
C LYS A 7 -1.87 -14.54 -13.95
N LYS A 8 -0.94 -13.60 -14.08
CA LYS A 8 -1.20 -12.30 -14.71
C LYS A 8 -1.44 -12.46 -16.22
N SER A 9 -0.61 -13.25 -16.90
CA SER A 9 -0.79 -13.56 -18.32
C SER A 9 -2.17 -14.19 -18.61
N HIS A 10 -2.58 -15.17 -17.79
CA HIS A 10 -3.90 -15.79 -17.91
C HIS A 10 -5.04 -14.78 -17.72
N ARG A 11 -4.95 -13.87 -16.71
CA ARG A 11 -5.94 -12.80 -16.52
C ARG A 11 -6.02 -11.87 -17.72
N LEU A 12 -4.87 -11.43 -18.22
CA LEU A 12 -4.82 -10.54 -19.39
C LEU A 12 -5.42 -11.21 -20.64
N SER A 13 -5.21 -12.52 -20.82
CA SER A 13 -5.82 -13.26 -21.92
C SER A 13 -7.35 -13.35 -21.82
N ILE A 14 -7.89 -13.53 -20.61
CA ILE A 14 -9.36 -13.53 -20.37
C ILE A 14 -9.96 -12.16 -20.72
N GLU A 15 -9.27 -11.08 -20.35
CA GLU A 15 -9.71 -9.71 -20.60
C GLU A 15 -9.37 -9.20 -22.01
N SER A 16 -8.78 -10.05 -22.86
CA SER A 16 -8.33 -9.72 -24.22
C SER A 16 -7.35 -8.55 -24.27
N ILE A 17 -6.58 -8.35 -23.20
CA ILE A 17 -5.56 -7.30 -23.10
C ILE A 17 -4.21 -7.87 -23.51
N LYS A 18 -3.58 -7.27 -24.54
CA LYS A 18 -2.20 -7.55 -24.94
C LYS A 18 -1.25 -6.53 -24.29
N PRO A 19 -0.46 -6.92 -23.28
CA PRO A 19 0.56 -6.02 -22.75
C PRO A 19 1.72 -5.94 -23.76
N GLU A 20 2.39 -4.80 -23.85
CA GLU A 20 3.60 -4.63 -24.64
C GLU A 20 4.73 -5.52 -24.09
N SER A 21 4.86 -5.60 -22.77
CA SER A 21 5.74 -6.55 -22.10
C SER A 21 5.15 -7.02 -20.77
N LEU A 22 5.51 -8.22 -20.38
CA LEU A 22 5.20 -8.79 -19.07
C LEU A 22 6.43 -9.56 -18.59
N GLN A 23 7.17 -8.99 -17.65
CA GLN A 23 8.43 -9.55 -17.17
C GLN A 23 8.54 -9.53 -15.65
N LYS A 24 9.40 -10.38 -15.13
CA LYS A 24 9.81 -10.38 -13.74
C LYS A 24 10.83 -9.26 -13.54
N GLY A 25 10.68 -8.52 -12.46
CA GLY A 25 11.61 -7.47 -12.07
C GLY A 25 11.70 -7.33 -10.56
N ASP A 26 12.74 -6.65 -10.11
CA ASP A 26 12.91 -6.20 -8.74
C ASP A 26 12.41 -4.75 -8.65
N ALA A 27 11.54 -4.46 -7.69
CA ALA A 27 11.01 -3.11 -7.51
C ALA A 27 12.09 -2.12 -7.02
N GLU A 28 13.17 -2.63 -6.41
CA GLU A 28 14.34 -1.85 -5.98
C GLU A 28 15.37 -1.61 -7.11
N SER A 29 15.18 -2.26 -8.28
CA SER A 29 16.03 -2.11 -9.46
C SER A 29 15.23 -2.47 -10.71
N LEU A 30 14.44 -1.51 -11.19
CA LEU A 30 13.54 -1.74 -12.32
C LEU A 30 14.34 -1.86 -13.63
N PRO A 31 14.08 -2.89 -14.48
CA PRO A 31 14.82 -3.13 -15.72
C PRO A 31 14.35 -2.21 -16.86
N PHE A 32 14.16 -0.93 -16.57
CA PHE A 32 13.70 0.08 -17.51
C PHE A 32 14.64 1.28 -17.51
N LYS A 33 14.68 1.97 -18.64
CA LYS A 33 15.46 3.22 -18.79
C LYS A 33 14.79 4.36 -18.01
N ASP A 34 15.56 5.40 -17.73
CA ASP A 34 15.04 6.63 -17.15
C ASP A 34 14.00 7.28 -18.07
N ASN A 35 12.99 7.91 -17.48
CA ASN A 35 12.01 8.71 -18.22
C ASN A 35 11.26 7.91 -19.30
N MET A 36 10.89 6.68 -19.02
CA MET A 36 10.25 5.80 -20.01
C MET A 36 8.73 5.89 -20.01
N PHE A 37 8.09 6.10 -18.85
CA PHE A 37 6.64 5.95 -18.69
C PHE A 37 5.93 7.28 -18.40
N ASP A 38 4.80 7.52 -19.04
CA ASP A 38 3.92 8.66 -18.79
C ASP A 38 3.11 8.47 -17.50
N LEU A 39 2.85 7.21 -17.10
CA LEU A 39 2.20 6.81 -15.87
C LEU A 39 2.92 5.62 -15.26
N THR A 40 3.32 5.74 -13.99
CA THR A 40 3.80 4.61 -13.20
C THR A 40 2.78 4.27 -12.10
N TYR A 41 2.38 3.00 -12.05
CA TYR A 41 1.35 2.51 -11.15
C TYR A 41 1.87 1.36 -10.29
N SER A 42 1.84 1.53 -8.97
CA SER A 42 2.27 0.53 -7.99
C SER A 42 1.16 0.26 -6.98
N TRP A 43 0.48 -0.86 -7.12
CA TRP A 43 -0.62 -1.23 -6.24
C TRP A 43 -0.24 -2.40 -5.33
N GLY A 44 -0.02 -2.10 -4.06
CA GLY A 44 0.25 -3.14 -3.07
C GLY A 44 1.60 -3.82 -3.22
N VAL A 45 2.63 -3.14 -3.74
CA VAL A 45 3.94 -3.75 -4.04
C VAL A 45 5.05 -3.23 -3.13
N ILE A 46 5.30 -1.93 -3.13
CA ILE A 46 6.51 -1.36 -2.51
C ILE A 46 6.57 -1.51 -0.99
N HIS A 47 5.44 -1.69 -0.32
CA HIS A 47 5.40 -1.91 1.12
C HIS A 47 5.79 -3.34 1.55
N HIS A 48 6.02 -4.24 0.59
CA HIS A 48 6.59 -5.57 0.82
C HIS A 48 8.10 -5.61 0.59
N SER A 49 8.66 -4.57 -0.06
CA SER A 49 10.09 -4.49 -0.29
C SER A 49 10.86 -4.17 0.99
N PRO A 50 12.05 -4.77 1.20
CA PRO A 50 12.98 -4.37 2.25
C PRO A 50 13.29 -2.87 2.23
N ASP A 51 13.53 -2.28 1.07
CA ASP A 51 13.82 -0.86 0.87
C ASP A 51 12.72 -0.17 0.06
N THR A 52 11.75 0.39 0.78
CA THR A 52 10.61 1.10 0.15
C THR A 52 11.02 2.43 -0.49
N GLU A 53 12.03 3.11 0.07
CA GLU A 53 12.53 4.39 -0.46
C GLU A 53 13.25 4.17 -1.78
N LYS A 54 14.03 3.10 -1.89
CA LYS A 54 14.66 2.69 -3.13
C LYS A 54 13.64 2.34 -4.21
N CYS A 55 12.56 1.63 -3.85
CA CYS A 55 11.45 1.40 -4.78
C CYS A 55 10.82 2.71 -5.27
N LEU A 56 10.62 3.68 -4.37
CA LEU A 56 10.08 4.98 -4.73
C LEU A 56 11.03 5.73 -5.68
N SER A 57 12.32 5.71 -5.40
CA SER A 57 13.34 6.33 -6.27
C SER A 57 13.33 5.72 -7.68
N GLU A 58 13.19 4.40 -7.79
CA GLU A 58 13.08 3.71 -9.08
C GLU A 58 11.79 4.08 -9.84
N ILE A 59 10.66 4.16 -9.13
CA ILE A 59 9.39 4.63 -9.70
C ILE A 59 9.55 6.05 -10.26
N ILE A 60 10.18 6.95 -9.51
CA ILE A 60 10.44 8.32 -9.94
C ILE A 60 11.39 8.32 -11.16
N ARG A 61 12.47 7.53 -11.12
CA ARG A 61 13.46 7.44 -12.19
C ARG A 61 12.82 7.07 -13.52
N VAL A 62 12.02 6.00 -13.55
CA VAL A 62 11.43 5.48 -14.80
C VAL A 62 10.25 6.31 -15.30
N THR A 63 9.65 7.16 -14.46
CA THR A 63 8.57 8.08 -14.87
C THR A 63 9.17 9.27 -15.64
N LYS A 64 8.52 9.71 -16.72
CA LYS A 64 8.91 10.90 -17.49
C LYS A 64 8.72 12.18 -16.68
N PRO A 65 9.48 13.26 -16.94
CA PRO A 65 9.09 14.59 -16.47
C PRO A 65 7.65 14.93 -16.86
N GLY A 66 6.87 15.46 -15.92
CA GLY A 66 5.43 15.69 -16.09
C GLY A 66 4.54 14.45 -15.95
N GLY A 67 5.12 13.25 -15.90
CA GLY A 67 4.39 11.98 -15.78
C GLY A 67 3.77 11.75 -14.42
N GLU A 68 2.71 10.95 -14.38
CA GLU A 68 1.94 10.65 -13.18
C GLU A 68 2.51 9.44 -12.43
N ILE A 69 2.47 9.51 -11.11
CA ILE A 69 2.83 8.42 -10.20
C ILE A 69 1.63 8.11 -9.31
N LYS A 70 1.16 6.86 -9.34
CA LYS A 70 0.03 6.39 -8.51
C LYS A 70 0.48 5.18 -7.71
N ILE A 71 0.47 5.32 -6.38
CA ILE A 71 0.94 4.29 -5.45
C ILE A 71 -0.15 3.98 -4.43
N MET A 72 -0.33 2.70 -4.12
CA MET A 72 -1.11 2.25 -2.96
C MET A 72 -0.20 1.52 -1.98
N VAL A 73 -0.28 1.95 -0.72
CA VAL A 73 0.35 1.28 0.43
C VAL A 73 -0.66 1.14 1.58
N TYR A 74 -0.29 0.42 2.63
CA TYR A 74 -1.13 0.26 3.81
C TYR A 74 -1.00 1.43 4.79
N ASN A 75 -2.15 1.84 5.35
CA ASN A 75 -2.22 2.89 6.35
C ASN A 75 -2.14 2.30 7.76
N ARG A 76 -1.04 2.60 8.48
CA ARG A 76 -0.82 2.14 9.85
C ARG A 76 -1.82 2.71 10.88
N ARG A 77 -2.45 3.83 10.58
CA ARG A 77 -3.45 4.47 11.44
C ARG A 77 -4.89 4.07 11.09
N SER A 78 -5.08 3.06 10.26
CA SER A 78 -6.41 2.55 9.92
C SER A 78 -7.04 1.75 11.05
N VAL A 79 -8.36 1.60 10.97
CA VAL A 79 -9.10 0.72 11.89
C VAL A 79 -8.68 -0.74 11.69
N ALA A 80 -8.39 -1.15 10.46
CA ALA A 80 -7.89 -2.51 10.17
C ALA A 80 -6.55 -2.78 10.87
N ALA A 81 -5.60 -1.83 10.84
CA ALA A 81 -4.32 -1.96 11.54
C ALA A 81 -4.50 -2.11 13.06
N LEU A 82 -5.39 -1.30 13.65
CA LEU A 82 -5.71 -1.38 15.07
C LEU A 82 -6.33 -2.75 15.40
N TRP A 83 -7.23 -3.26 14.56
CA TRP A 83 -7.87 -4.55 14.74
C TRP A 83 -6.88 -5.73 14.68
N VAL A 84 -5.92 -5.69 13.74
CA VAL A 84 -4.83 -6.67 13.67
C VAL A 84 -4.02 -6.66 14.98
N TRP A 85 -3.67 -5.48 15.50
CA TRP A 85 -2.94 -5.37 16.76
C TRP A 85 -3.75 -5.90 17.96
N ILE A 86 -5.04 -5.55 18.07
CA ILE A 86 -5.91 -6.06 19.13
C ILE A 86 -5.96 -7.59 19.08
N ARG A 87 -6.21 -8.16 17.90
CA ARG A 87 -6.38 -9.61 17.72
C ARG A 87 -5.11 -10.40 18.02
N PHE A 88 -3.97 -9.94 17.55
CA PHE A 88 -2.72 -10.73 17.56
C PHE A 88 -1.71 -10.30 18.63
N CYS A 89 -1.89 -9.13 19.21
CA CYS A 89 -1.05 -8.65 20.29
C CYS A 89 -1.82 -8.50 21.60
N LEU A 90 -2.82 -7.63 21.69
CA LEU A 90 -3.54 -7.36 22.93
C LEU A 90 -4.24 -8.61 23.49
N LEU A 91 -5.08 -9.29 22.71
CA LEU A 91 -5.81 -10.51 23.14
C LEU A 91 -4.89 -11.74 23.34
N LYS A 92 -3.65 -11.67 22.88
CA LYS A 92 -2.62 -12.68 23.09
C LYS A 92 -1.67 -12.35 24.24
N GLY A 93 -2.00 -11.34 25.07
CA GLY A 93 -1.18 -10.90 26.19
C GLY A 93 0.15 -10.25 25.79
N LYS A 94 0.34 -9.86 24.51
CA LYS A 94 1.57 -9.24 23.97
C LYS A 94 1.40 -7.72 23.80
N PHE A 95 0.80 -7.04 24.79
CA PHE A 95 0.44 -5.62 24.74
C PHE A 95 1.65 -4.68 24.59
N TRP A 96 2.88 -5.14 24.89
CA TRP A 96 4.13 -4.40 24.68
C TRP A 96 4.59 -4.35 23.21
N LYS A 97 3.99 -5.19 22.34
CA LYS A 97 4.26 -5.15 20.89
C LYS A 97 3.43 -4.06 20.23
N ASN A 98 4.05 -3.30 19.33
CA ASN A 98 3.39 -2.21 18.64
C ASN A 98 2.64 -2.66 17.37
N ILE A 99 1.90 -1.73 16.75
CA ILE A 99 1.16 -1.98 15.51
C ILE A 99 2.09 -2.36 14.34
N LYS A 100 3.29 -1.79 14.25
CA LYS A 100 4.27 -2.17 13.22
C LYS A 100 4.60 -3.66 13.30
N TYR A 101 4.87 -4.15 14.51
CA TYR A 101 5.12 -5.57 14.75
C TYR A 101 3.91 -6.43 14.33
N ALA A 102 2.69 -6.02 14.70
CA ALA A 102 1.49 -6.78 14.36
C ALA A 102 1.30 -6.89 12.84
N ILE A 103 1.48 -5.79 12.12
CA ILE A 103 1.35 -5.77 10.66
C ILE A 103 2.45 -6.64 10.01
N SER A 104 3.70 -6.44 10.40
CA SER A 104 4.84 -7.16 9.81
C SER A 104 4.82 -8.67 10.01
N ASN A 105 4.12 -9.16 11.05
CA ASN A 105 4.12 -10.59 11.36
C ASN A 105 2.80 -11.30 11.04
N PHE A 106 1.69 -10.56 10.89
CA PHE A 106 0.35 -11.17 10.80
C PHE A 106 -0.47 -10.67 9.61
N VAL A 107 0.06 -9.78 8.78
CA VAL A 107 -0.60 -9.30 7.57
C VAL A 107 0.17 -9.80 6.34
N GLU A 108 -0.51 -10.61 5.52
CA GLU A 108 0.01 -11.16 4.26
C GLU A 108 1.35 -11.91 4.41
N SER A 109 2.45 -11.27 4.01
CA SER A 109 3.79 -11.85 4.07
C SER A 109 4.62 -11.24 5.21
N PRO A 110 5.55 -12.00 5.83
CA PRO A 110 6.49 -11.45 6.80
C PRO A 110 7.24 -10.24 6.23
N GLY A 111 7.35 -9.19 7.03
CA GLY A 111 8.02 -7.95 6.63
C GLY A 111 7.10 -6.91 6.00
N THR A 112 5.80 -7.20 5.79
CA THR A 112 4.82 -6.22 5.31
C THR A 112 4.86 -4.95 6.15
N LYS A 113 4.93 -3.78 5.47
CA LYS A 113 4.98 -2.47 6.09
C LYS A 113 3.65 -1.75 5.95
N ALA A 114 3.39 -0.84 6.86
CA ALA A 114 2.32 0.15 6.73
C ALA A 114 2.83 1.51 7.19
N PHE A 115 2.37 2.57 6.56
CA PHE A 115 2.89 3.91 6.72
C PHE A 115 1.86 4.86 7.31
N THR A 116 2.32 5.94 7.90
CA THR A 116 1.51 7.12 8.21
C THR A 116 1.61 8.11 7.05
N LYS A 117 0.64 9.02 6.94
CA LYS A 117 0.70 10.12 5.95
C LYS A 117 1.98 10.96 6.08
N LYS A 118 2.45 11.17 7.32
CA LYS A 118 3.68 11.94 7.59
C LYS A 118 4.93 11.24 7.06
N GLU A 119 5.04 9.91 7.25
CA GLU A 119 6.16 9.14 6.70
C GLU A 119 6.18 9.19 5.18
N ILE A 120 5.03 9.04 4.54
CA ILE A 120 4.94 9.19 3.07
C ILE A 120 5.32 10.60 2.63
N GLN A 121 4.81 11.64 3.31
CA GLN A 121 5.18 13.03 3.00
C GLN A 121 6.70 13.26 3.12
N SER A 122 7.34 12.71 4.16
CA SER A 122 8.80 12.81 4.32
C SER A 122 9.53 12.17 3.13
N MET A 123 9.18 10.92 2.76
CA MET A 123 9.80 10.21 1.63
C MET A 123 9.72 10.99 0.31
N PHE A 124 8.61 11.73 0.09
CA PHE A 124 8.46 12.54 -1.12
C PHE A 124 9.19 13.87 -1.02
N ASN A 125 9.24 14.49 0.17
CA ASN A 125 9.95 15.76 0.39
C ASN A 125 11.48 15.59 0.27
N ASP A 126 11.99 14.39 0.52
CA ASP A 126 13.42 14.06 0.38
C ASP A 126 13.84 13.87 -1.10
N ASN A 127 12.89 14.05 -2.04
CA ASN A 127 13.10 13.93 -3.50
C ASN A 127 12.68 15.20 -4.22
N ASP A 128 13.64 16.03 -4.62
CA ASP A 128 13.40 17.31 -5.30
C ASP A 128 12.73 17.19 -6.69
N ASN A 129 12.80 16.00 -7.29
CA ASN A 129 12.31 15.73 -8.64
C ASN A 129 10.85 15.27 -8.72
N VAL A 130 10.10 15.32 -7.61
CA VAL A 130 8.72 14.85 -7.56
C VAL A 130 7.86 15.76 -6.69
N ARG A 131 6.67 16.07 -7.18
CA ARG A 131 5.64 16.79 -6.40
C ARG A 131 4.57 15.82 -5.94
N LEU A 132 4.33 15.79 -4.65
CA LEU A 132 3.21 15.07 -4.05
C LEU A 132 1.92 15.88 -4.23
N ASP A 133 0.99 15.39 -5.06
CA ASP A 133 -0.27 16.09 -5.33
C ASP A 133 -1.34 15.79 -4.26
N LYS A 134 -1.49 14.51 -3.87
CA LYS A 134 -2.54 14.09 -2.94
C LYS A 134 -2.22 12.80 -2.21
N ILE A 135 -2.53 12.75 -0.91
CA ILE A 135 -2.64 11.50 -0.14
C ILE A 135 -4.06 11.36 0.37
N SER A 136 -4.74 10.29 -0.03
CA SER A 136 -6.07 9.93 0.45
C SER A 136 -6.08 8.53 1.04
N THR A 137 -7.05 8.23 1.89
CA THR A 137 -7.25 6.87 2.41
C THR A 137 -8.63 6.38 2.01
N VAL A 138 -8.73 5.10 1.67
CA VAL A 138 -9.96 4.47 1.22
C VAL A 138 -10.27 3.29 2.14
N THR A 139 -11.52 3.26 2.63
CA THR A 139 -12.04 2.11 3.36
C THR A 139 -12.33 0.97 2.39
N THR A 140 -11.86 -0.20 2.73
CA THR A 140 -12.01 -1.41 1.93
C THR A 140 -12.85 -2.44 2.69
N TRP A 141 -13.04 -3.61 2.10
CA TRP A 141 -13.68 -4.73 2.80
C TRP A 141 -12.88 -5.16 4.05
N CYS A 142 -11.55 -4.95 4.08
CA CYS A 142 -10.72 -5.20 5.26
C CYS A 142 -11.07 -4.27 6.43
N ASP A 143 -11.52 -3.06 6.13
CA ASP A 143 -11.94 -2.09 7.14
C ASP A 143 -13.37 -2.32 7.65
N ARG A 144 -14.11 -3.21 6.99
CA ARG A 144 -15.47 -3.53 7.38
C ARG A 144 -15.46 -4.79 8.23
N ALA A 145 -15.92 -4.71 9.48
CA ALA A 145 -16.16 -5.89 10.30
C ALA A 145 -17.37 -6.71 9.77
N THR A 146 -17.57 -6.72 8.45
CA THR A 146 -18.70 -7.37 7.78
C THR A 146 -18.71 -8.87 7.98
N ASN A 147 -17.54 -9.48 8.11
CA ASN A 147 -17.39 -10.92 8.33
C ASN A 147 -17.53 -11.34 9.79
N SER A 148 -17.66 -10.39 10.72
CA SER A 148 -17.93 -10.74 12.12
C SER A 148 -19.40 -11.13 12.29
N LYS A 149 -19.65 -12.29 12.93
CA LYS A 149 -21.00 -12.70 13.36
C LYS A 149 -21.52 -11.87 14.55
N SER A 150 -20.62 -11.21 15.28
CA SER A 150 -20.96 -10.42 16.47
C SER A 150 -21.44 -9.02 16.11
N ILE A 151 -22.66 -8.69 16.57
CA ILE A 151 -23.26 -7.35 16.45
C ILE A 151 -22.42 -6.31 17.19
N LEU A 152 -21.88 -6.68 18.35
CA LEU A 152 -21.03 -5.81 19.18
C LEU A 152 -19.75 -5.40 18.42
N VAL A 153 -19.09 -6.34 17.75
CA VAL A 153 -17.90 -6.05 16.93
C VAL A 153 -18.24 -5.10 15.80
N LYS A 154 -19.39 -5.28 15.14
CA LYS A 154 -19.85 -4.36 14.07
C LYS A 154 -20.13 -2.96 14.60
N LEU A 155 -20.72 -2.85 15.79
CA LEU A 155 -21.01 -1.57 16.43
C LEU A 155 -19.73 -0.83 16.81
N ILE A 156 -18.81 -1.51 17.51
CA ILE A 156 -17.50 -0.94 17.88
C ILE A 156 -16.76 -0.46 16.63
N HIS A 157 -16.76 -1.24 15.55
CA HIS A 157 -16.12 -0.87 14.29
C HIS A 157 -16.74 0.39 13.68
N LYS A 158 -18.09 0.51 13.65
CA LYS A 158 -18.76 1.72 13.19
C LYS A 158 -18.39 2.95 14.03
N ILE A 159 -18.32 2.81 15.35
CA ILE A 159 -17.92 3.87 16.27
C ILE A 159 -16.47 4.30 15.99
N LEU A 160 -15.55 3.35 15.85
CA LEU A 160 -14.16 3.63 15.54
C LEU A 160 -13.99 4.39 14.21
N ILE A 161 -14.73 3.98 13.17
CA ILE A 161 -14.73 4.69 11.88
C ILE A 161 -15.30 6.12 12.03
N ALA A 162 -16.38 6.28 12.79
CA ALA A 162 -17.00 7.58 13.01
C ALA A 162 -16.05 8.54 13.76
N ILE A 163 -15.36 8.05 14.80
CA ILE A 163 -14.41 8.84 15.59
C ILE A 163 -13.14 9.17 14.77
N SER A 164 -12.62 8.20 14.01
CA SER A 164 -11.39 8.38 13.22
C SER A 164 -11.59 9.28 11.99
N GLY A 165 -12.85 9.44 11.54
CA GLY A 165 -13.19 10.05 10.26
C GLY A 165 -12.95 9.10 9.08
N ARG A 166 -13.89 9.06 8.14
CA ARG A 166 -13.81 8.16 6.96
C ARG A 166 -12.51 8.33 6.17
N ASP A 167 -12.01 9.56 6.07
CA ASP A 167 -10.79 9.90 5.31
C ASP A 167 -9.49 9.51 6.00
N ARG A 168 -9.54 9.05 7.27
CA ARG A 168 -8.35 8.62 8.03
C ARG A 168 -8.39 7.14 8.39
N ALA A 169 -9.58 6.55 8.40
CA ALA A 169 -9.82 5.20 8.88
C ALA A 169 -9.47 4.10 7.87
N GLY A 170 -9.35 4.45 6.57
CA GLY A 170 -9.19 3.48 5.51
C GLY A 170 -7.83 2.76 5.56
N TRP A 171 -7.86 1.44 5.26
CA TRP A 171 -6.69 0.58 5.21
C TRP A 171 -5.77 0.92 4.03
N PHE A 172 -6.33 1.22 2.87
CA PHE A 172 -5.55 1.61 1.70
C PHE A 172 -5.25 3.11 1.73
N MET A 173 -3.97 3.44 1.59
CA MET A 173 -3.49 4.81 1.41
C MET A 173 -3.09 4.97 -0.05
N LEU A 174 -3.78 5.86 -0.75
CA LEU A 174 -3.56 6.20 -2.15
C LEU A 174 -2.74 7.47 -2.23
N ILE A 175 -1.68 7.40 -2.99
CA ILE A 175 -0.70 8.47 -3.19
C ILE A 175 -0.70 8.81 -4.67
N ASN A 176 -0.99 10.08 -4.98
CA ASN A 176 -0.84 10.62 -6.32
C ASN A 176 0.27 11.68 -6.30
N ALA A 177 1.20 11.54 -7.21
CA ALA A 177 2.32 12.45 -7.35
C ALA A 177 2.64 12.65 -8.85
N ARG A 178 3.47 13.64 -9.13
CA ARG A 178 3.94 13.95 -10.49
C ARG A 178 5.44 14.20 -10.46
N LYS A 179 6.16 13.62 -11.41
CA LYS A 179 7.57 13.94 -11.60
C LYS A 179 7.68 15.35 -12.17
N LEU A 180 8.63 16.13 -11.66
CA LEU A 180 8.93 17.51 -12.09
C LEU A 180 9.85 17.51 -13.32
#